data_eb310a361575f56ffb5a619f15826efc
#
_entry.id   eb310a361575f56ffb5a619f15826efc
#
_cell.length_a   1.000
_cell.length_b   1.000
_cell.length_c   1.000
_cell.angle_alpha   90.00
_cell.angle_beta   90.00
_cell.angle_gamma   90.00
#
_symmetry.space_group_name_H-M   'P 1'
#
loop_
_entity.id
_entity.type
_entity.pdbx_description
1 polymer ?
#
loop_
_entity_poly.entity_id
_entity_poly.type
_entity_poly.pdbx_seq_one_letter_code
_entity_poly.pdbx_strand_id
1 'polypeptide(L)'
;MEVILDKLRLLKYEEGFCLARRPAWPFLTPTYFAFPPATAKTKAEQFQYFVGLAFWLLSLAGGKQVLAPAQLEDPIQTCTQLLQHCRGLGFAAPEFPVTKLRQGHGEAVCAVLRGLLDVAFERSKVLLEPALYPKDKPLSEEVQDFASLALQEEEEEGLSAGEEENYVSGKGSYDLDPRGAGAGPG
;
A
#
# COMPACT_ATOMS: atom_id res chain seq x y z
N MET A 1 4.33 -0.79 -6.19
CA MET A 1 3.03 -1.39 -5.82
C MET A 1 2.09 -0.39 -5.15
N GLU A 2 2.55 0.51 -4.28
CA GLU A 2 1.70 1.50 -3.61
C GLU A 2 0.84 2.31 -4.59
N VAL A 3 1.46 2.94 -5.60
CA VAL A 3 0.73 3.70 -6.64
C VAL A 3 -0.35 2.87 -7.36
N ILE A 4 -0.09 1.56 -7.57
CA ILE A 4 -1.08 0.65 -8.16
C ILE A 4 -2.26 0.46 -7.21
N LEU A 5 -1.98 0.25 -5.92
CA LEU A 5 -3.01 0.04 -4.91
C LEU A 5 -3.87 1.29 -4.70
N ASP A 6 -3.26 2.47 -4.68
CA ASP A 6 -3.98 3.74 -4.53
C ASP A 6 -4.93 3.98 -5.72
N LYS A 7 -4.45 3.74 -6.95
CA LYS A 7 -5.30 3.80 -8.13
C LYS A 7 -6.44 2.78 -8.10
N LEU A 8 -6.18 1.54 -7.65
CA LEU A 8 -7.20 0.51 -7.48
C LEU A 8 -8.28 0.94 -6.49
N ARG A 9 -7.90 1.54 -5.37
CA ARG A 9 -8.85 2.07 -4.37
C ARG A 9 -9.73 3.17 -4.93
N LEU A 10 -9.16 4.08 -5.71
CA LEU A 10 -9.94 5.11 -6.41
C LEU A 10 -10.96 4.51 -7.38
N LEU A 11 -10.64 3.37 -8.01
CA LEU A 11 -11.59 2.61 -8.86
C LEU A 11 -12.55 1.75 -8.04
N LYS A 12 -12.52 1.81 -6.70
CA LYS A 12 -13.36 1.00 -5.79
C LYS A 12 -13.22 -0.50 -6.06
N TYR A 13 -11.98 -0.98 -6.28
CA TYR A 13 -11.72 -2.40 -6.61
C TYR A 13 -12.18 -3.34 -5.50
N GLU A 14 -12.21 -2.89 -4.25
CA GLU A 14 -12.65 -3.69 -3.11
C GLU A 14 -14.10 -4.12 -3.27
N GLU A 15 -14.98 -3.19 -3.64
CA GLU A 15 -16.40 -3.45 -3.87
C GLU A 15 -16.64 -4.12 -5.24
N GLY A 16 -16.06 -3.54 -6.31
CA GLY A 16 -16.33 -3.95 -7.68
C GLY A 16 -15.63 -5.25 -8.10
N PHE A 17 -14.53 -5.62 -7.44
CA PHE A 17 -13.76 -6.82 -7.79
C PHE A 17 -13.68 -7.84 -6.66
N CYS A 18 -13.25 -7.45 -5.44
CA CYS A 18 -13.03 -8.41 -4.36
C CYS A 18 -14.35 -8.94 -3.79
N LEU A 19 -15.28 -8.06 -3.42
CA LEU A 19 -16.55 -8.43 -2.79
C LEU A 19 -17.58 -8.93 -3.81
N ALA A 20 -17.45 -8.60 -5.08
CA ALA A 20 -18.31 -9.10 -6.15
C ALA A 20 -18.14 -10.59 -6.43
N ARG A 21 -17.06 -11.22 -5.95
CA ARG A 21 -16.77 -12.64 -6.13
C ARG A 21 -17.29 -13.49 -4.98
N ARG A 22 -17.54 -14.74 -5.26
CA ARG A 22 -17.97 -15.72 -4.25
C ARG A 22 -17.14 -17.00 -4.37
N PRO A 23 -16.32 -17.34 -3.35
CA PRO A 23 -16.07 -16.54 -2.13
C PRO A 23 -15.36 -15.22 -2.43
N ALA A 24 -15.53 -14.23 -1.55
CA ALA A 24 -14.87 -12.93 -1.66
C ALA A 24 -13.34 -13.10 -1.64
N TRP A 25 -12.65 -12.32 -2.46
CA TRP A 25 -11.20 -12.37 -2.49
C TRP A 25 -10.59 -11.41 -1.46
N PRO A 26 -9.41 -11.75 -0.90
CA PRO A 26 -8.75 -10.90 0.07
C PRO A 26 -8.30 -9.57 -0.57
N PHE A 27 -8.24 -8.51 0.22
CA PHE A 27 -7.72 -7.24 -0.24
C PHE A 27 -6.21 -7.30 -0.45
N LEU A 28 -5.73 -6.55 -1.43
CA LEU A 28 -4.32 -6.53 -1.79
C LEU A 28 -3.48 -5.81 -0.72
N THR A 29 -2.33 -6.38 -0.42
CA THR A 29 -1.28 -5.70 0.34
C THR A 29 -0.33 -4.94 -0.60
N PRO A 30 0.38 -3.90 -0.12
CA PRO A 30 1.35 -3.15 -0.94
C PRO A 30 2.47 -4.00 -1.55
N THR A 31 2.70 -5.19 -1.03
CA THR A 31 3.77 -6.10 -1.46
C THR A 31 3.27 -7.31 -2.23
N TYR A 32 1.96 -7.49 -2.37
CA TYR A 32 1.35 -8.73 -2.89
C TYR A 32 1.94 -9.21 -4.22
N PHE A 33 2.09 -8.34 -5.20
CA PHE A 33 2.69 -8.68 -6.50
C PHE A 33 4.19 -8.37 -6.60
N ALA A 34 4.81 -7.81 -5.56
CA ALA A 34 6.22 -7.48 -5.59
C ALA A 34 7.11 -8.70 -5.34
N PHE A 35 6.66 -9.62 -4.48
CA PHE A 35 7.43 -10.77 -4.04
C PHE A 35 6.81 -12.10 -4.46
N PRO A 36 7.65 -13.13 -4.67
CA PRO A 36 7.17 -14.47 -4.91
C PRO A 36 6.47 -15.03 -3.66
N PRO A 37 5.40 -15.81 -3.84
CA PRO A 37 4.70 -16.43 -2.73
C PRO A 37 5.51 -17.59 -2.14
N ALA A 38 5.27 -17.89 -0.86
CA ALA A 38 6.02 -18.89 -0.13
C ALA A 38 5.76 -20.34 -0.58
N THR A 39 4.55 -20.63 -1.11
CA THR A 39 4.15 -22.00 -1.47
C THR A 39 3.63 -22.09 -2.91
N ALA A 40 3.64 -23.28 -3.48
CA ALA A 40 3.11 -23.53 -4.82
C ALA A 40 1.61 -23.23 -4.93
N LYS A 41 0.84 -23.49 -3.87
CA LYS A 41 -0.60 -23.17 -3.81
C LYS A 41 -0.83 -21.65 -3.88
N THR A 42 -0.13 -20.89 -3.05
CA THR A 42 -0.22 -19.44 -3.05
C THR A 42 0.28 -18.82 -4.35
N LYS A 43 1.18 -19.50 -5.06
CA LYS A 43 1.63 -19.09 -6.41
C LYS A 43 0.53 -19.20 -7.43
N ALA A 44 -0.25 -20.27 -7.43
CA ALA A 44 -1.40 -20.42 -8.32
C ALA A 44 -2.49 -19.39 -7.99
N GLU A 45 -2.78 -19.18 -6.71
CA GLU A 45 -3.73 -18.17 -6.24
C GLU A 45 -3.31 -16.76 -6.64
N GLN A 46 -2.02 -16.42 -6.49
CA GLN A 46 -1.48 -15.12 -6.88
C GLN A 46 -1.60 -14.89 -8.39
N PHE A 47 -1.32 -15.91 -9.20
CA PHE A 47 -1.49 -15.84 -10.64
C PHE A 47 -2.97 -15.67 -11.01
N GLN A 48 -3.88 -16.44 -10.39
CA GLN A 48 -5.33 -16.29 -10.60
C GLN A 48 -5.82 -14.89 -10.22
N TYR A 49 -5.30 -14.35 -9.11
CA TYR A 49 -5.63 -12.99 -8.68
C TYR A 49 -5.18 -11.96 -9.72
N PHE A 50 -3.94 -12.08 -10.20
CA PHE A 50 -3.40 -11.20 -11.24
C PHE A 50 -4.27 -11.23 -12.50
N VAL A 51 -4.56 -12.43 -13.02
CA VAL A 51 -5.38 -12.59 -14.21
C VAL A 51 -6.77 -12.01 -14.00
N GLY A 52 -7.43 -12.37 -12.90
CA GLY A 52 -8.76 -11.87 -12.59
C GLY A 52 -8.83 -10.35 -12.51
N LEU A 53 -7.84 -9.73 -11.84
CA LEU A 53 -7.74 -8.28 -11.71
C LEU A 53 -7.49 -7.61 -13.06
N ALA A 54 -6.58 -8.17 -13.87
CA ALA A 54 -6.27 -7.63 -15.18
C ALA A 54 -7.47 -7.67 -16.13
N PHE A 55 -8.25 -8.75 -16.15
CA PHE A 55 -9.46 -8.84 -16.94
C PHE A 55 -10.58 -7.91 -16.44
N TRP A 56 -10.67 -7.70 -15.12
CA TRP A 56 -11.59 -6.71 -14.57
C TRP A 56 -11.22 -5.29 -15.00
N LEU A 57 -9.94 -4.94 -14.97
CA LEU A 57 -9.45 -3.64 -15.46
C LEU A 57 -9.71 -3.48 -16.97
N LEU A 58 -9.51 -4.54 -17.76
CA LEU A 58 -9.84 -4.56 -19.17
C LEU A 58 -11.33 -4.27 -19.41
N SER A 59 -12.22 -4.83 -18.59
CA SER A 59 -13.66 -4.58 -18.71
C SER A 59 -14.01 -3.13 -18.41
N LEU A 60 -13.36 -2.51 -17.43
CA LEU A 60 -13.51 -1.08 -17.13
C LEU A 60 -12.99 -0.21 -18.28
N ALA A 61 -11.82 -0.57 -18.82
CA ALA A 61 -11.18 0.16 -19.90
C ALA A 61 -11.88 0.01 -21.24
N GLY A 62 -12.44 -1.16 -21.54
CA GLY A 62 -13.05 -1.49 -22.84
C GLY A 62 -14.54 -1.19 -22.96
N GLY A 63 -15.24 -0.92 -21.86
CA GLY A 63 -16.69 -0.79 -21.84
C GLY A 63 -17.46 -2.06 -22.21
N LYS A 64 -16.76 -3.15 -22.48
CA LYS A 64 -17.32 -4.48 -22.74
C LYS A 64 -16.88 -5.41 -21.62
N GLN A 65 -17.79 -6.26 -21.18
CA GLN A 65 -17.46 -7.26 -20.17
C GLN A 65 -16.52 -8.31 -20.77
N VAL A 66 -15.23 -8.16 -20.49
CA VAL A 66 -14.23 -9.16 -20.83
C VAL A 66 -14.12 -10.10 -19.63
N LEU A 67 -14.71 -11.28 -19.77
CA LEU A 67 -14.66 -12.28 -18.72
C LEU A 67 -13.27 -12.91 -18.66
N ALA A 68 -12.73 -13.01 -17.47
CA ALA A 68 -11.56 -13.85 -17.25
C ALA A 68 -11.93 -15.31 -17.59
N PRO A 69 -11.04 -16.08 -18.24
CA PRO A 69 -11.30 -17.47 -18.53
C PRO A 69 -11.66 -18.22 -17.24
N ALA A 70 -12.77 -18.94 -17.28
CA ALA A 70 -13.31 -19.65 -16.12
C ALA A 70 -12.37 -20.78 -15.66
N GLN A 71 -11.62 -21.34 -16.59
CA GLN A 71 -10.60 -22.37 -16.37
C GLN A 71 -9.27 -21.87 -16.93
N LEU A 72 -8.29 -21.76 -16.06
CA LEU A 72 -6.90 -21.43 -16.42
C LEU A 72 -6.15 -22.71 -16.80
N GLU A 73 -6.62 -23.37 -17.88
CA GLU A 73 -6.02 -24.63 -18.33
C GLU A 73 -4.57 -24.41 -18.80
N ASP A 74 -4.33 -23.32 -19.55
CA ASP A 74 -2.99 -22.93 -19.97
C ASP A 74 -2.67 -21.47 -19.56
N PRO A 75 -1.80 -21.28 -18.53
CA PRO A 75 -1.37 -19.96 -18.11
C PRO A 75 -0.70 -19.13 -19.20
N ILE A 76 -0.01 -19.76 -20.15
CA ILE A 76 0.68 -19.06 -21.24
C ILE A 76 -0.33 -18.50 -22.22
N GLN A 77 -1.32 -19.31 -22.59
CA GLN A 77 -2.40 -18.89 -23.48
C GLN A 77 -3.22 -17.75 -22.86
N THR A 78 -3.52 -17.83 -21.57
CA THR A 78 -4.23 -16.79 -20.83
C THR A 78 -3.45 -15.46 -20.83
N CYS A 79 -2.14 -15.50 -20.58
CA CYS A 79 -1.30 -14.30 -20.66
C CYS A 79 -1.22 -13.74 -22.08
N THR A 80 -1.18 -14.60 -23.10
CA THR A 80 -1.18 -14.17 -24.51
C THR A 80 -2.48 -13.47 -24.88
N GLN A 81 -3.64 -14.01 -24.49
CA GLN A 81 -4.94 -13.37 -24.68
C GLN A 81 -5.01 -12.03 -23.95
N LEU A 82 -4.54 -11.98 -22.70
CA LEU A 82 -4.46 -10.73 -21.94
C LEU A 82 -3.69 -9.65 -22.70
N LEU A 83 -2.49 -9.98 -23.20
CA LEU A 83 -1.67 -9.05 -23.98
C LEU A 83 -2.31 -8.64 -25.31
N GLN A 84 -3.06 -9.53 -25.96
CA GLN A 84 -3.83 -9.19 -27.17
C GLN A 84 -4.91 -8.16 -26.86
N HIS A 85 -5.66 -8.34 -25.75
CA HIS A 85 -6.65 -7.36 -25.30
C HIS A 85 -6.01 -6.01 -24.96
N CYS A 86 -4.86 -6.01 -24.29
CA CYS A 86 -4.10 -4.78 -23.99
C CYS A 86 -3.74 -4.03 -25.28
N ARG A 87 -3.22 -4.72 -26.29
CA ARG A 87 -2.90 -4.14 -27.60
C ARG A 87 -4.15 -3.57 -28.30
N GLY A 88 -5.28 -4.27 -28.21
CA GLY A 88 -6.56 -3.80 -28.76
C GLY A 88 -7.07 -2.50 -28.13
N LEU A 89 -6.64 -2.19 -26.90
CA LEU A 89 -6.94 -0.94 -26.20
C LEU A 89 -5.96 0.20 -26.53
N GLY A 90 -4.92 -0.07 -27.32
CA GLY A 90 -3.86 0.88 -27.63
C GLY A 90 -2.78 0.96 -26.55
N PHE A 91 -2.81 0.06 -25.57
CA PHE A 91 -1.77 -0.05 -24.55
C PHE A 91 -0.57 -0.77 -25.16
N ALA A 92 0.56 -0.05 -25.27
CA ALA A 92 1.84 -0.65 -25.61
C ALA A 92 2.29 -1.51 -24.40
N ALA A 93 1.88 -2.79 -24.39
CA ALA A 93 2.35 -3.71 -23.37
C ALA A 93 3.89 -3.72 -23.41
N PRO A 94 4.55 -3.54 -22.27
CA PRO A 94 6.00 -3.61 -22.24
C PRO A 94 6.48 -4.94 -22.81
N GLU A 95 7.60 -4.94 -23.54
CA GLU A 95 8.17 -6.12 -24.20
C GLU A 95 8.73 -7.14 -23.20
N PHE A 96 7.87 -7.61 -22.31
CA PHE A 96 8.23 -8.71 -21.43
C PHE A 96 7.83 -10.05 -22.04
N PRO A 97 8.66 -11.07 -21.92
CA PRO A 97 8.29 -12.42 -22.32
C PRO A 97 7.09 -12.90 -21.49
N VAL A 98 6.12 -13.54 -22.15
CA VAL A 98 4.88 -14.08 -21.54
C VAL A 98 5.18 -14.95 -20.31
N THR A 99 6.32 -15.62 -20.30
CA THR A 99 6.80 -16.45 -19.19
C THR A 99 6.97 -15.70 -17.88
N LYS A 100 7.30 -14.39 -17.91
CA LYS A 100 7.39 -13.56 -16.71
C LYS A 100 6.00 -13.26 -16.12
N LEU A 101 4.99 -13.09 -16.96
CA LEU A 101 3.60 -12.87 -16.50
C LEU A 101 3.01 -14.12 -15.86
N ARG A 102 3.39 -15.31 -16.32
CA ARG A 102 2.99 -16.59 -15.73
C ARG A 102 3.40 -16.74 -14.27
N GLN A 103 4.41 -16.01 -13.83
CA GLN A 103 4.86 -16.05 -12.44
C GLN A 103 3.82 -15.46 -11.47
N GLY A 104 2.94 -14.58 -11.95
CA GLY A 104 1.92 -13.91 -11.14
C GLY A 104 2.48 -12.81 -10.21
N HIS A 105 3.78 -12.50 -10.31
CA HIS A 105 4.47 -11.47 -9.51
C HIS A 105 5.64 -10.88 -10.27
N GLY A 106 6.22 -9.82 -9.71
CA GLY A 106 7.40 -9.16 -10.23
C GLY A 106 7.09 -7.96 -11.11
N GLU A 107 8.15 -7.40 -11.70
CA GLU A 107 8.11 -6.16 -12.46
C GLU A 107 7.15 -6.22 -13.66
N ALA A 108 7.16 -7.33 -14.40
CA ALA A 108 6.32 -7.49 -15.58
C ALA A 108 4.83 -7.43 -15.24
N VAL A 109 4.41 -8.09 -14.16
CA VAL A 109 3.03 -8.06 -13.64
C VAL A 109 2.65 -6.66 -13.20
N CYS A 110 3.50 -5.99 -12.44
CA CYS A 110 3.27 -4.63 -11.98
C CYS A 110 3.19 -3.63 -13.15
N ALA A 111 4.02 -3.79 -14.18
CA ALA A 111 4.01 -2.92 -15.35
C ALA A 111 2.71 -3.07 -16.16
N VAL A 112 2.24 -4.31 -16.37
CA VAL A 112 0.96 -4.56 -17.06
C VAL A 112 -0.22 -3.99 -16.24
N LEU A 113 -0.25 -4.21 -14.94
CA LEU A 113 -1.30 -3.66 -14.07
C LEU A 113 -1.30 -2.14 -14.08
N ARG A 114 -0.11 -1.49 -14.03
CA ARG A 114 0.00 -0.03 -14.08
C ARG A 114 -0.57 0.52 -15.39
N GLY A 115 -0.18 -0.03 -16.53
CA GLY A 115 -0.68 0.43 -17.82
C GLY A 115 -2.18 0.20 -17.99
N LEU A 116 -2.71 -0.93 -17.54
CA LEU A 116 -4.15 -1.18 -17.55
C LEU A 116 -4.91 -0.20 -16.66
N LEU A 117 -4.35 0.14 -15.50
CA LEU A 117 -4.92 1.14 -14.60
C LEU A 117 -4.95 2.51 -15.26
N ASP A 118 -3.88 2.92 -15.93
CA ASP A 118 -3.83 4.22 -16.60
C ASP A 118 -4.93 4.33 -17.66
N VAL A 119 -5.07 3.29 -18.51
CA VAL A 119 -6.15 3.22 -19.51
C VAL A 119 -7.55 3.17 -18.86
N ALA A 120 -7.71 2.40 -17.78
CA ALA A 120 -8.98 2.31 -17.08
C ALA A 120 -9.37 3.66 -16.46
N PHE A 121 -8.42 4.38 -15.90
CA PHE A 121 -8.64 5.73 -15.36
C PHE A 121 -9.07 6.72 -16.43
N GLU A 122 -8.36 6.79 -17.56
CA GLU A 122 -8.70 7.68 -18.66
C GLU A 122 -10.11 7.44 -19.18
N ARG A 123 -10.52 6.17 -19.26
CA ARG A 123 -11.82 5.80 -19.84
C ARG A 123 -12.97 5.80 -18.84
N SER A 124 -12.71 5.49 -17.58
CA SER A 124 -13.76 5.45 -16.55
C SER A 124 -14.24 6.84 -16.14
N LYS A 125 -13.57 7.94 -16.63
CA LYS A 125 -13.89 9.31 -16.25
C LYS A 125 -14.11 9.44 -14.74
N VAL A 126 -13.25 8.82 -13.95
CA VAL A 126 -13.27 9.02 -12.50
C VAL A 126 -13.04 10.51 -12.28
N LEU A 127 -14.13 11.22 -12.06
CA LEU A 127 -14.09 12.59 -11.58
C LEU A 127 -13.49 12.51 -10.19
N LEU A 128 -12.21 12.85 -10.11
CA LEU A 128 -11.62 13.21 -8.84
C LEU A 128 -12.32 14.48 -8.41
N GLU A 129 -13.40 14.33 -7.64
CA GLU A 129 -14.00 15.47 -6.98
C GLU A 129 -12.88 16.12 -6.16
N PRO A 130 -12.58 17.41 -6.39
CA PRO A 130 -11.61 18.10 -5.58
C PRO A 130 -12.07 17.97 -4.12
N ALA A 131 -11.14 17.69 -3.23
CA ALA A 131 -11.44 17.59 -1.81
C ALA A 131 -12.19 18.86 -1.39
N LEU A 132 -13.46 18.72 -1.06
CA LEU A 132 -14.27 19.78 -0.50
C LEU A 132 -13.78 20.02 0.93
N TYR A 133 -12.78 20.87 1.06
CA TYR A 133 -12.47 21.42 2.38
C TYR A 133 -13.67 22.27 2.79
N PRO A 134 -14.30 22.02 3.94
CA PRO A 134 -15.34 22.89 4.45
C PRO A 134 -14.74 24.29 4.59
N LYS A 135 -15.18 25.22 3.74
CA LYS A 135 -14.68 26.60 3.71
C LYS A 135 -15.06 27.42 4.94
N ASP A 136 -15.89 26.89 5.81
CA ASP A 136 -16.60 27.66 6.84
C ASP A 136 -16.32 27.22 8.28
N LYS A 137 -15.25 26.49 8.57
CA LYS A 137 -14.71 26.47 9.92
C LYS A 137 -13.50 27.38 9.96
N PRO A 138 -13.63 28.59 10.54
CA PRO A 138 -12.44 29.36 10.83
C PRO A 138 -11.56 28.52 11.74
N LEU A 139 -10.34 28.25 11.30
CA LEU A 139 -9.27 27.65 12.11
C LEU A 139 -8.93 28.50 13.36
N SER A 140 -9.72 29.59 13.58
CA SER A 140 -9.46 30.60 14.60
C SER A 140 -9.79 30.15 16.03
N GLU A 141 -10.72 29.21 16.22
CA GLU A 141 -11.08 28.82 17.60
C GLU A 141 -10.10 27.80 18.18
N GLU A 142 -9.69 26.79 17.44
CA GLU A 142 -8.73 25.80 17.94
C GLU A 142 -7.30 26.37 18.09
N VAL A 143 -6.89 27.30 17.20
CA VAL A 143 -5.57 27.94 17.28
C VAL A 143 -5.52 28.97 18.41
N GLN A 144 -6.63 29.62 18.74
CA GLN A 144 -6.70 30.52 19.89
C GLN A 144 -6.61 29.79 21.21
N ASP A 145 -7.19 28.59 21.33
CA ASP A 145 -7.09 27.79 22.54
C ASP A 145 -5.67 27.28 22.77
N PHE A 146 -4.95 26.87 21.72
CA PHE A 146 -3.54 26.48 21.85
C PHE A 146 -2.61 27.66 22.13
N ALA A 147 -2.87 28.83 21.56
CA ALA A 147 -2.08 30.02 21.84
C ALA A 147 -2.29 30.56 23.27
N SER A 148 -3.51 30.46 23.80
CA SER A 148 -3.81 30.86 25.19
C SER A 148 -3.25 29.87 26.21
N LEU A 149 -3.22 28.56 25.91
CA LEU A 149 -2.57 27.55 26.75
C LEU A 149 -1.05 27.74 26.79
N ALA A 150 -0.40 28.01 25.65
CA ALA A 150 1.04 28.25 25.59
C ALA A 150 1.46 29.51 26.37
N LEU A 151 0.65 30.58 26.35
CA LEU A 151 0.93 31.79 27.14
C LEU A 151 0.74 31.60 28.64
N GLN A 152 -0.13 30.68 29.08
CA GLN A 152 -0.29 30.36 30.49
C GLN A 152 0.87 29.52 31.06
N GLU A 153 1.46 28.64 30.23
CA GLU A 153 2.65 27.87 30.66
C GLU A 153 3.87 28.76 30.84
N GLU A 154 4.04 29.83 30.04
CA GLU A 154 5.17 30.80 30.23
C GLU A 154 5.01 31.68 31.46
N GLU A 155 3.78 31.95 31.93
CA GLU A 155 3.58 32.74 33.18
C GLU A 155 3.80 31.89 34.46
N GLU A 156 3.58 30.58 34.42
CA GLU A 156 3.84 29.69 35.55
C GLU A 156 5.33 29.33 35.72
N GLU A 157 6.11 29.24 34.63
CA GLU A 157 7.57 29.04 34.73
C GLU A 157 8.32 30.26 35.25
N GLY A 158 7.75 31.46 35.12
CA GLY A 158 8.37 32.70 35.57
C GLY A 158 8.35 32.91 37.11
N LEU A 159 7.57 32.17 37.86
CA LEU A 159 7.38 32.34 39.31
C LEU A 159 8.14 31.34 40.18
N SER A 160 8.86 30.37 39.57
CA SER A 160 9.62 29.35 40.33
C SER A 160 11.14 29.58 40.40
N ALA A 161 11.65 30.74 40.02
CA ALA A 161 13.07 31.06 40.10
C ALA A 161 13.36 31.94 41.33
N GLY A 162 13.30 31.33 42.51
CA GLY A 162 13.67 32.05 43.72
C GLY A 162 13.60 31.25 45.00
N GLU A 163 14.32 30.14 45.12
CA GLU A 163 14.78 29.63 46.42
C GLU A 163 16.03 28.79 46.20
N GLU A 164 17.19 29.47 46.44
CA GLU A 164 18.47 28.79 46.66
C GLU A 164 18.41 28.08 48.01
N GLU A 165 18.48 26.79 48.01
CA GLU A 165 18.97 26.05 49.18
C GLU A 165 20.05 25.05 48.79
N ASN A 166 21.24 25.49 49.13
CA ASN A 166 22.46 24.89 49.57
C ASN A 166 22.30 23.41 50.04
N TYR A 167 22.75 22.43 49.28
CA TYR A 167 22.97 21.09 49.82
C TYR A 167 24.32 20.49 49.43
N VAL A 168 25.00 20.18 50.49
CA VAL A 168 26.37 19.70 50.69
C VAL A 168 26.70 18.43 49.91
N SER A 169 27.87 18.47 49.32
CA SER A 169 28.74 17.40 48.87
C SER A 169 28.64 16.08 49.65
N GLY A 170 28.26 15.02 48.96
CA GLY A 170 28.37 13.63 49.39
C GLY A 170 29.11 12.81 48.34
N LYS A 171 30.45 12.63 48.56
CA LYS A 171 31.27 11.65 47.84
C LYS A 171 30.78 10.24 48.14
N GLY A 172 30.31 9.54 47.14
CA GLY A 172 30.04 8.09 47.15
C GLY A 172 30.88 7.41 46.09
N SER A 173 32.04 6.93 46.48
CA SER A 173 32.91 6.01 45.77
C SER A 173 32.18 4.65 45.62
N TYR A 174 32.03 4.16 44.42
CA TYR A 174 31.69 2.75 44.22
C TYR A 174 32.82 2.06 43.47
N ASP A 175 33.44 1.14 44.19
CA ASP A 175 34.49 0.24 43.74
C ASP A 175 34.03 -0.67 42.61
N LEU A 176 34.83 -0.71 41.58
CA LEU A 176 34.82 -1.72 40.52
C LEU A 176 35.44 -3.01 41.03
N ASP A 177 34.71 -4.07 41.10
CA ASP A 177 35.26 -5.40 41.30
C ASP A 177 35.29 -6.21 39.96
N PRO A 178 36.46 -6.52 39.47
CA PRO A 178 36.60 -7.33 38.25
C PRO A 178 37.03 -8.76 38.62
N ARG A 179 36.14 -9.71 38.78
CA ARG A 179 36.53 -11.14 38.72
C ARG A 179 35.32 -12.04 38.50
N GLY A 180 35.40 -12.86 37.46
CA GLY A 180 34.46 -13.94 37.20
C GLY A 180 34.73 -14.65 35.88
N ALA A 181 35.96 -15.09 35.66
CA ALA A 181 36.28 -16.09 34.65
C ALA A 181 35.77 -17.44 35.15
N GLY A 182 35.01 -18.17 34.32
CA GLY A 182 34.54 -19.53 34.56
C GLY A 182 34.36 -20.28 33.25
N ALA A 183 35.43 -20.99 32.86
CA ALA A 183 35.43 -21.98 31.82
C ALA A 183 34.72 -23.28 32.29
N GLY A 184 34.18 -24.04 31.31
CA GLY A 184 33.90 -25.44 31.56
C GLY A 184 33.00 -26.08 30.48
N PRO A 185 33.44 -27.21 29.94
CA PRO A 185 32.87 -27.84 28.74
C PRO A 185 31.83 -28.92 29.09
N GLY A 186 31.07 -29.30 28.06
CA GLY A 186 30.20 -30.45 28.09
C GLY A 186 29.46 -30.60 26.76
#